data_59a7e40435a92e3599b804122204c9bb
#
_entry.id   59a7e40435a92e3599b804122204c9bb
#
_cell.length_a   1.000
_cell.length_b   1.000
_cell.length_c   1.000
_cell.angle_alpha   90.00
_cell.angle_beta   90.00
_cell.angle_gamma   90.00
#
_symmetry.space_group_name_H-M   'P 1'
#
loop_
_entity.id
_entity.type
_entity.pdbx_description
1 polymer ?
#
loop_
_entity_poly.entity_id
_entity_poly.type
_entity_poly.pdbx_seq_one_letter_code
_entity_poly.pdbx_strand_id
1 'polypeptide(L)' 'MAHSISKVSAADEQIKAMELETELLEKELSALEYDINVFESEIRSALYMQIRRIRELTET' A
#
# COMPACT_ATOMS: atom_id res chain seq x y z
N MET A 1 -31.09 -26.92 19.33
CA MET A 1 -31.34 -25.63 18.72
C MET A 1 -30.35 -24.57 19.13
N ALA A 2 -30.10 -24.35 20.39
CA ALA A 2 -29.12 -23.34 20.84
C ALA A 2 -27.72 -23.63 20.32
N HIS A 3 -27.31 -24.86 20.23
CA HIS A 3 -26.00 -25.25 19.75
C HIS A 3 -25.79 -24.93 18.25
N SER A 4 -26.84 -25.09 17.44
CA SER A 4 -26.78 -24.77 16.02
C SER A 4 -26.62 -23.27 15.82
N ILE A 5 -27.34 -22.47 16.56
CA ILE A 5 -27.30 -21.02 16.52
C ILE A 5 -25.91 -20.52 16.94
N SER A 6 -25.34 -21.10 17.99
CA SER A 6 -23.99 -20.75 18.45
C SER A 6 -22.92 -21.03 17.42
N LYS A 7 -23.00 -22.18 16.72
CA LYS A 7 -22.04 -22.54 15.70
C LYS A 7 -22.12 -21.61 14.50
N VAL A 8 -23.32 -21.26 14.07
CA VAL A 8 -23.51 -20.32 12.95
C VAL A 8 -22.98 -18.95 13.33
N SER A 9 -23.26 -18.52 14.57
CA SER A 9 -22.79 -17.22 15.07
C SER A 9 -21.26 -17.17 15.13
N ALA A 10 -20.62 -18.25 15.59
CA ALA A 10 -19.15 -18.31 15.64
C ALA A 10 -18.53 -18.28 14.25
N ALA A 11 -19.14 -18.98 13.29
CA ALA A 11 -18.67 -18.96 11.91
C ALA A 11 -18.82 -17.58 11.29
N ASP A 12 -19.94 -16.91 11.53
CA ASP A 12 -20.18 -15.54 11.06
C ASP A 12 -19.15 -14.57 11.64
N GLU A 13 -18.84 -14.69 12.93
CA GLU A 13 -17.84 -13.85 13.57
C GLU A 13 -16.46 -14.07 12.97
N GLN A 14 -16.11 -15.32 12.67
CA GLN A 14 -14.85 -15.64 12.02
C GLN A 14 -14.76 -15.03 10.62
N ILE A 15 -15.83 -15.15 9.85
CA ILE A 15 -15.89 -14.57 8.52
C ILE A 15 -15.74 -13.05 8.57
N LYS A 16 -16.44 -12.40 9.48
CA LYS A 16 -16.33 -10.95 9.67
C LYS A 16 -14.94 -10.53 10.08
N ALA A 17 -14.30 -11.30 10.97
CA ALA A 17 -12.94 -11.03 11.38
C ALA A 17 -11.98 -11.14 10.22
N MET A 18 -12.12 -12.15 9.38
CA MET A 18 -11.30 -12.33 8.18
C MET A 18 -11.52 -11.22 7.17
N GLU A 19 -12.76 -10.79 6.97
CA GLU A 19 -13.09 -9.69 6.07
C GLU A 19 -12.45 -8.40 6.54
N LEU A 20 -12.51 -8.13 7.84
CA LEU A 20 -11.90 -6.94 8.43
C LEU A 20 -10.38 -6.98 8.25
N GLU A 21 -9.77 -8.13 8.51
CA GLU A 21 -8.34 -8.32 8.35
C GLU A 21 -7.91 -8.09 6.90
N THR A 22 -8.69 -8.61 5.95
CA THR A 22 -8.45 -8.41 4.53
C THR A 22 -8.52 -6.93 4.15
N GLU A 23 -9.53 -6.21 4.65
CA GLU A 23 -9.65 -4.76 4.41
C GLU A 23 -8.47 -3.98 4.95
N LEU A 24 -8.01 -4.34 6.15
CA LEU A 24 -6.84 -3.69 6.74
C LEU A 24 -5.58 -3.94 5.93
N LEU A 25 -5.38 -5.17 5.46
CA LEU A 25 -4.24 -5.52 4.63
C LEU A 25 -4.29 -4.80 3.28
N GLU A 26 -5.46 -4.68 2.69
CA GLU A 26 -5.64 -3.93 1.44
C GLU A 26 -5.30 -2.46 1.62
N LYS A 27 -5.69 -1.86 2.73
CA LYS A 27 -5.36 -0.47 3.04
C LYS A 27 -3.85 -0.28 3.23
N GLU A 28 -3.22 -1.20 3.95
CA GLU A 28 -1.77 -1.16 4.15
C GLU A 28 -1.02 -1.30 2.83
N LEU A 29 -1.47 -2.21 1.98
CA LEU A 29 -0.89 -2.41 0.66
C LEU A 29 -1.02 -1.16 -0.20
N SER A 30 -2.20 -0.55 -0.22
CA SER A 30 -2.43 0.70 -0.97
C SER A 30 -1.53 1.83 -0.47
N ALA A 31 -1.36 1.94 0.85
CA ALA A 31 -0.48 2.95 1.42
C ALA A 31 0.98 2.72 1.02
N LEU A 32 1.43 1.47 1.03
CA LEU A 32 2.78 1.12 0.59
C LEU A 32 2.99 1.41 -0.89
N GLU A 33 2.01 1.08 -1.73
CA GLU A 33 2.08 1.38 -3.16
C GLU A 33 2.18 2.88 -3.40
N TYR A 34 1.42 3.66 -2.67
CA TYR A 34 1.49 5.12 -2.75
C TYR A 34 2.88 5.63 -2.36
N ASP A 35 3.42 5.14 -1.25
CA ASP A 35 4.75 5.54 -0.78
C ASP A 35 5.84 5.19 -1.79
N ILE A 36 5.76 4.01 -2.39
CA ILE A 36 6.71 3.58 -3.43
C ILE A 36 6.63 4.52 -4.63
N ASN A 37 5.43 4.85 -5.08
CA ASN A 37 5.23 5.74 -6.21
C ASN A 37 5.79 7.14 -5.96
N VAL A 38 5.57 7.68 -4.75
CA VAL A 38 6.12 8.98 -4.36
C VAL A 38 7.64 8.93 -4.34
N PHE A 39 8.21 7.87 -3.76
CA PHE A 39 9.65 7.70 -3.68
C PHE A 39 10.28 7.59 -5.07
N GLU A 40 9.69 6.81 -5.96
CA GLU A 40 10.16 6.68 -7.34
C GLU A 40 10.12 8.02 -8.07
N SER A 41 9.05 8.79 -7.85
CA SER A 41 8.91 10.11 -8.45
C SER A 41 10.00 11.07 -7.96
N GLU A 42 10.30 11.03 -6.67
CA GLU A 42 11.36 11.85 -6.08
C GLU A 42 12.74 11.48 -6.64
N ILE A 43 13.04 10.18 -6.76
CA ILE A 43 14.30 9.71 -7.34
C ILE A 43 14.40 10.18 -8.79
N ARG A 44 13.35 10.04 -9.56
CA ARG A 44 13.33 10.47 -10.96
C ARG A 44 13.60 11.96 -11.08
N SER A 45 12.95 12.76 -10.26
CA SER A 45 13.16 14.21 -10.25
C SER A 45 14.60 14.56 -9.90
N ALA A 46 15.16 13.92 -8.89
CA ALA A 46 16.54 14.14 -8.49
C ALA A 46 17.53 13.79 -9.59
N LEU A 47 17.29 12.67 -10.29
CA LEU A 47 18.12 12.27 -11.43
C LEU A 47 18.05 13.28 -12.57
N TYR A 48 16.88 13.78 -12.88
CA TYR A 48 16.72 14.80 -13.92
C TYR A 48 17.47 16.08 -13.57
N MET A 49 17.40 16.49 -12.31
CA MET A 49 18.13 17.67 -11.86
C MET A 49 19.63 17.48 -11.96
N GLN A 50 20.14 16.31 -11.62
CA GLN A 50 21.56 15.99 -11.74
C GLN A 50 22.02 15.96 -13.18
N ILE A 51 21.25 15.36 -14.06
CA ILE A 51 21.56 15.31 -15.49
C ILE A 51 21.61 16.72 -16.07
N ARG A 52 20.65 17.55 -15.71
CA ARG A 52 20.59 18.93 -16.16
C ARG A 52 21.81 19.72 -15.70
N ARG A 53 22.23 19.52 -14.46
CA ARG A 53 23.41 20.17 -13.91
C ARG A 53 24.69 19.76 -14.65
N ILE A 54 24.82 18.47 -14.94
CA ILE A 54 25.96 17.95 -15.72
C ILE A 54 25.99 18.58 -17.09
N ARG A 55 24.86 18.69 -17.76
CA ARG A 55 24.75 19.33 -19.07
C ARG A 55 25.19 20.79 -19.03
N GLU A 56 24.72 21.53 -18.03
CA GLU A 56 25.08 22.93 -17.87
C GLU A 56 26.59 23.11 -17.66
N LEU A 57 27.19 22.24 -16.86
CA LEU A 57 28.63 22.25 -16.64
C LEU A 57 29.44 21.88 -17.88
N THR A 58 28.92 20.97 -18.69
CA THR A 58 29.58 20.50 -19.88
C THR A 58 29.51 21.53 -21.02
N GLU A 59 28.42 22.28 -21.11
CA GLU A 59 28.21 23.28 -22.14
C GLU A 59 29.01 24.57 -21.91
N THR A 60 29.40 24.80 -20.69
CA THR A 60 30.23 25.96 -20.36
C THR A 60 31.70 25.65 -20.53
#